data_65e82914df03c41f8fb2c58466cf0fff
#
_entry.id   65e82914df03c41f8fb2c58466cf0fff
#
_cell.length_a   1.000
_cell.length_b   1.000
_cell.length_c   1.000
_cell.angle_alpha   90.00
_cell.angle_beta   90.00
_cell.angle_gamma   90.00
#
_symmetry.space_group_name_H-M   'P 1'
#
loop_
_entity.id
_entity.type
_entity.pdbx_description
1 polymer ?
#
loop_
_entity_poly.entity_id
_entity_poly.type
_entity_poly.pdbx_seq_one_letter_code
_entity_poly.pdbx_strand_id
1 'polypeptide(L)'
;MLVFVTVGSTRFDALVDAALSEPVLSTLRDLGYGQLILQRGNSVIESERFNEESCTIQRHGVDIETWKFKPSIQAECEQADLIISHAGSGTILDVLRLGKPLIVVPNPTLLDNHQEELASALQILGHLKATSIQDLASTIASFEPRDIIPFPPFDGSKFSKLVDEEMGFI
;
A
#
# COMPACT_ATOMS: atom_id res chain seq x y z
N MET A 1 -4.86 14.23 8.19
CA MET A 1 -4.86 12.80 7.87
C MET A 1 -3.55 12.42 7.19
N LEU A 2 -3.09 11.18 7.38
CA LEU A 2 -1.82 10.64 6.88
C LEU A 2 -2.06 9.58 5.82
N VAL A 3 -1.36 9.67 4.69
CA VAL A 3 -1.25 8.60 3.68
C VAL A 3 0.11 7.94 3.79
N PHE A 4 0.13 6.60 3.79
CA PHE A 4 1.36 5.83 3.67
C PHE A 4 1.42 5.16 2.30
N VAL A 5 2.49 5.41 1.56
CA VAL A 5 2.77 4.79 0.26
C VAL A 5 3.97 3.86 0.39
N THR A 6 3.85 2.61 -0.08
CA THR A 6 4.94 1.64 0.00
C THR A 6 5.10 0.81 -1.28
N VAL A 7 6.34 0.67 -1.72
CA VAL A 7 6.72 -0.24 -2.84
C VAL A 7 7.38 -1.53 -2.35
N GLY A 8 7.49 -1.71 -1.02
CA GLY A 8 8.15 -2.86 -0.44
C GLY A 8 9.64 -2.91 -0.75
N SER A 9 10.17 -4.10 -0.98
CA SER A 9 11.57 -4.30 -1.36
C SER A 9 11.81 -4.24 -2.87
N THR A 10 10.76 -4.17 -3.67
CA THR A 10 10.85 -4.11 -5.13
C THR A 10 11.15 -2.70 -5.63
N ARG A 11 11.62 -2.58 -6.85
CA ARG A 11 11.72 -1.32 -7.57
C ARG A 11 10.41 -1.07 -8.31
N PHE A 12 9.77 0.07 -8.04
CA PHE A 12 8.53 0.47 -8.70
C PHE A 12 8.50 1.99 -8.89
N ASP A 13 9.39 2.49 -9.75
CA ASP A 13 9.57 3.92 -10.00
C ASP A 13 8.25 4.60 -10.39
N ALA A 14 7.46 3.96 -11.26
CA ALA A 14 6.19 4.51 -11.72
C ALA A 14 5.17 4.78 -10.59
N LEU A 15 5.12 3.94 -9.55
CA LEU A 15 4.26 4.20 -8.39
C LEU A 15 4.79 5.35 -7.54
N VAL A 16 6.11 5.40 -7.35
CA VAL A 16 6.77 6.49 -6.62
C VAL A 16 6.53 7.83 -7.31
N ASP A 17 6.74 7.90 -8.64
CA ASP A 17 6.52 9.11 -9.42
C ASP A 17 5.04 9.53 -9.42
N ALA A 18 4.12 8.57 -9.56
CA ALA A 18 2.69 8.84 -9.49
C ALA A 18 2.26 9.39 -8.11
N ALA A 19 2.77 8.81 -7.01
CA ALA A 19 2.47 9.27 -5.66
C ALA A 19 2.95 10.71 -5.39
N LEU A 20 4.05 11.12 -6.05
CA LEU A 20 4.62 12.46 -5.95
C LEU A 20 4.11 13.44 -7.02
N SER A 21 3.26 12.99 -7.92
CA SER A 21 2.70 13.80 -9.00
C SER A 21 1.70 14.84 -8.48
N GLU A 22 1.59 15.97 -9.20
CA GLU A 22 0.63 17.03 -8.87
C GLU A 22 -0.83 16.52 -8.79
N PRO A 23 -1.34 15.68 -9.74
CA PRO A 23 -2.71 15.18 -9.66
C PRO A 23 -2.98 14.39 -8.37
N VAL A 24 -2.07 13.51 -7.97
CA VAL A 24 -2.23 12.70 -6.74
C VAL A 24 -2.12 13.57 -5.49
N LEU A 25 -1.09 14.42 -5.39
CA LEU A 25 -0.89 15.27 -4.21
C LEU A 25 -2.03 16.29 -4.02
N SER A 26 -2.51 16.90 -5.11
CA SER A 26 -3.65 17.81 -5.06
C SER A 26 -4.93 17.08 -4.63
N THR A 27 -5.20 15.89 -5.16
CA THR A 27 -6.34 15.06 -4.76
C THR A 27 -6.27 14.73 -3.26
N LEU A 28 -5.11 14.28 -2.78
CA LEU A 28 -4.90 13.98 -1.35
C LEU A 28 -5.17 15.19 -0.47
N ARG A 29 -4.58 16.34 -0.83
CA ARG A 29 -4.81 17.60 -0.09
C ARG A 29 -6.29 17.96 -0.05
N ASP A 30 -7.00 17.90 -1.18
CA ASP A 30 -8.40 18.29 -1.29
C ASP A 30 -9.33 17.37 -0.48
N LEU A 31 -8.90 16.11 -0.23
CA LEU A 31 -9.53 15.17 0.70
C LEU A 31 -9.09 15.35 2.16
N GLY A 32 -8.18 16.30 2.45
CA GLY A 32 -7.71 16.61 3.80
C GLY A 32 -6.50 15.77 4.26
N TYR A 33 -5.84 15.04 3.37
CA TYR A 33 -4.57 14.36 3.67
C TYR A 33 -3.44 15.39 3.55
N GLY A 34 -2.99 15.90 4.70
CA GLY A 34 -1.89 16.89 4.75
C GLY A 34 -0.50 16.27 4.87
N GLN A 35 -0.41 14.96 5.10
CA GLN A 35 0.86 14.25 5.30
C GLN A 35 0.92 13.00 4.43
N LEU A 36 2.09 12.77 3.82
CA LEU A 36 2.40 11.57 3.04
C LEU A 36 3.74 11.01 3.49
N ILE A 37 3.77 9.75 3.87
CA ILE A 37 5.01 8.98 4.08
C ILE A 37 5.19 8.06 2.87
N LEU A 38 6.38 8.11 2.25
CA LEU A 38 6.71 7.31 1.07
C LEU A 38 7.90 6.40 1.34
N GLN A 39 7.63 5.11 1.45
CA GLN A 39 8.68 4.08 1.44
C GLN A 39 8.95 3.71 -0.03
N ARG A 40 10.11 4.17 -0.54
CA ARG A 40 10.45 4.06 -1.96
C ARG A 40 11.29 2.84 -2.34
N GLY A 41 11.78 2.09 -1.37
CA GLY A 41 12.62 0.91 -1.62
C GLY A 41 13.84 1.24 -2.49
N ASN A 42 14.04 0.43 -3.53
CA ASN A 42 15.09 0.62 -4.52
C ASN A 42 14.68 1.54 -5.68
N SER A 43 13.51 2.17 -5.62
CA SER A 43 13.05 3.09 -6.68
C SER A 43 13.89 4.35 -6.69
N VAL A 44 14.10 4.86 -7.91
CA VAL A 44 14.82 6.11 -8.17
C VAL A 44 13.79 7.22 -8.35
N ILE A 45 14.04 8.37 -7.75
CA ILE A 45 13.24 9.58 -7.94
C ILE A 45 14.10 10.54 -8.76
N GLU A 46 13.61 11.04 -9.88
CA GLU A 46 14.36 11.92 -10.80
C GLU A 46 14.82 13.26 -10.16
N SER A 47 14.23 13.64 -9.05
CA SER A 47 14.60 14.83 -8.31
C SER A 47 15.82 14.55 -7.41
N GLU A 48 16.95 15.20 -7.63
CA GLU A 48 18.20 15.06 -6.86
C GLU A 48 18.03 15.16 -5.33
N ARG A 49 16.99 15.88 -4.86
CA ARG A 49 16.71 16.06 -3.43
C ARG A 49 16.19 14.80 -2.73
N PHE A 50 15.71 13.81 -3.49
CA PHE A 50 15.16 12.57 -2.94
C PHE A 50 16.16 11.40 -2.95
N ASN A 51 17.41 11.61 -3.35
CA ASN A 51 18.43 10.56 -3.36
C ASN A 51 19.08 10.28 -1.99
N GLU A 52 18.76 11.08 -0.97
CA GLU A 52 19.19 10.83 0.40
C GLU A 52 18.44 9.64 1.02
N GLU A 53 18.98 9.03 2.09
CA GLU A 53 18.35 7.88 2.77
C GLU A 53 16.96 8.24 3.31
N SER A 54 16.81 9.47 3.82
CA SER A 54 15.52 10.06 4.19
C SER A 54 15.49 11.55 3.85
N CYS A 55 14.32 12.04 3.47
CA CYS A 55 14.12 13.45 3.14
C CYS A 55 12.69 13.88 3.50
N THR A 56 12.57 15.13 3.98
CA THR A 56 11.25 15.76 4.21
C THR A 56 11.14 16.99 3.32
N ILE A 57 10.05 17.08 2.57
CA ILE A 57 9.74 18.22 1.71
C ILE A 57 8.25 18.55 1.77
N GLN A 58 7.90 19.78 1.35
CA GLN A 58 6.51 20.17 1.12
C GLN A 58 6.26 20.37 -0.38
N ARG A 59 5.23 19.73 -0.90
CA ARG A 59 4.85 19.81 -2.32
C ARG A 59 3.34 19.82 -2.47
N HIS A 60 2.80 20.73 -3.27
CA HIS A 60 1.37 20.90 -3.53
C HIS A 60 0.49 20.98 -2.26
N GLY A 61 1.06 21.48 -1.14
CA GLY A 61 0.35 21.63 0.14
C GLY A 61 0.32 20.34 0.98
N VAL A 62 1.12 19.33 0.63
CA VAL A 62 1.30 18.10 1.39
C VAL A 62 2.73 18.03 1.93
N ASP A 63 2.89 17.70 3.21
CA ASP A 63 4.17 17.43 3.85
C ASP A 63 4.56 15.98 3.56
N ILE A 64 5.70 15.79 2.92
CA ILE A 64 6.15 14.49 2.42
C ILE A 64 7.41 14.08 3.15
N GLU A 65 7.37 12.93 3.83
CA GLU A 65 8.54 12.20 4.33
C GLU A 65 8.84 11.03 3.40
N THR A 66 10.09 10.88 2.96
CA THR A 66 10.48 9.72 2.13
C THR A 66 11.73 9.06 2.68
N TRP A 67 11.76 7.72 2.58
CA TRP A 67 12.90 6.89 2.97
C TRP A 67 12.93 5.59 2.15
N LYS A 68 14.11 4.89 2.17
CA LYS A 68 14.29 3.64 1.41
C LYS A 68 13.74 2.44 2.15
N PHE A 69 14.32 2.13 3.30
CA PHE A 69 13.99 0.94 4.08
C PHE A 69 13.99 1.25 5.58
N LYS A 70 13.09 0.59 6.30
CA LYS A 70 13.10 0.47 7.75
C LYS A 70 12.99 -1.02 8.12
N PRO A 71 13.41 -1.44 9.32
CA PRO A 71 13.28 -2.82 9.77
C PRO A 71 11.84 -3.34 9.78
N SER A 72 10.87 -2.45 9.99
CA SER A 72 9.44 -2.72 9.95
C SER A 72 8.71 -1.47 9.46
N ILE A 73 7.60 -1.67 8.76
CA ILE A 73 6.66 -0.62 8.32
C ILE A 73 5.37 -0.62 9.16
N GLN A 74 5.32 -1.43 10.21
CA GLN A 74 4.11 -1.63 11.00
C GLN A 74 3.61 -0.32 11.63
N ALA A 75 4.53 0.49 12.18
CA ALA A 75 4.17 1.76 12.81
C ALA A 75 3.53 2.74 11.81
N GLU A 76 4.06 2.82 10.60
CA GLU A 76 3.50 3.63 9.53
C GLU A 76 2.13 3.11 9.10
N CYS A 77 1.96 1.80 8.96
CA CYS A 77 0.67 1.19 8.66
C CYS A 77 -0.37 1.46 9.75
N GLU A 78 0.01 1.36 11.03
CA GLU A 78 -0.89 1.63 12.17
C GLU A 78 -1.33 3.11 12.24
N GLN A 79 -0.44 4.03 11.91
CA GLN A 79 -0.71 5.48 11.95
C GLN A 79 -1.47 6.00 10.74
N ALA A 80 -1.34 5.34 9.58
CA ALA A 80 -1.96 5.80 8.35
C ALA A 80 -3.49 5.73 8.39
N ASP A 81 -4.13 6.74 7.79
CA ASP A 81 -5.56 6.78 7.53
C ASP A 81 -5.91 6.15 6.17
N LEU A 82 -4.95 6.13 5.25
CA LEU A 82 -5.02 5.46 3.95
C LEU A 82 -3.65 4.87 3.60
N ILE A 83 -3.63 3.65 3.08
CA ILE A 83 -2.41 3.00 2.58
C ILE A 83 -2.52 2.78 1.08
N ILE A 84 -1.47 3.13 0.35
CA ILE A 84 -1.30 2.84 -1.07
C ILE A 84 -0.08 1.95 -1.21
N SER A 85 -0.25 0.77 -1.78
CA SER A 85 0.82 -0.22 -1.84
C SER A 85 0.95 -0.83 -3.23
N HIS A 86 2.16 -1.26 -3.56
CA HIS A 86 2.31 -2.29 -4.59
C HIS A 86 1.56 -3.56 -4.15
N ALA A 87 1.15 -4.39 -5.09
CA ALA A 87 0.34 -5.58 -4.79
C ALA A 87 1.18 -6.76 -4.25
N GLY A 88 2.11 -6.51 -3.33
CA GLY A 88 2.88 -7.54 -2.63
C GLY A 88 2.03 -8.25 -1.57
N SER A 89 1.91 -9.57 -1.64
CA SER A 89 1.02 -10.37 -0.79
C SER A 89 1.26 -10.18 0.72
N GLY A 90 2.53 -10.09 1.15
CA GLY A 90 2.88 -9.85 2.56
C GLY A 90 2.33 -8.52 3.05
N THR A 91 2.63 -7.43 2.34
CA THR A 91 2.15 -6.09 2.70
C THR A 91 0.63 -6.01 2.68
N ILE A 92 -0.03 -6.58 1.66
CA ILE A 92 -1.50 -6.63 1.59
C ILE A 92 -2.06 -7.31 2.85
N LEU A 93 -1.55 -8.49 3.20
CA LEU A 93 -2.05 -9.26 4.34
C LEU A 93 -1.85 -8.52 5.67
N ASP A 94 -0.69 -7.91 5.86
CA ASP A 94 -0.39 -7.15 7.08
C ASP A 94 -1.33 -5.94 7.23
N VAL A 95 -1.56 -5.18 6.15
CA VAL A 95 -2.46 -4.02 6.15
C VAL A 95 -3.92 -4.44 6.38
N LEU A 96 -4.39 -5.48 5.71
CA LEU A 96 -5.76 -5.98 5.87
C LEU A 96 -6.03 -6.51 7.27
N ARG A 97 -5.04 -7.14 7.92
CA ARG A 97 -5.13 -7.58 9.33
C ARG A 97 -5.21 -6.43 10.31
N LEU A 98 -4.62 -5.28 9.97
CA LEU A 98 -4.74 -4.04 10.74
C LEU A 98 -6.09 -3.34 10.52
N GLY A 99 -6.91 -3.82 9.59
CA GLY A 99 -8.20 -3.21 9.24
C GLY A 99 -8.06 -1.83 8.60
N LYS A 100 -6.94 -1.55 7.93
CA LYS A 100 -6.67 -0.24 7.31
C LYS A 100 -7.19 -0.17 5.88
N PRO A 101 -7.72 0.99 5.46
CA PRO A 101 -8.10 1.23 4.08
C PRO A 101 -6.89 1.08 3.14
N LEU A 102 -7.04 0.28 2.08
CA LEU A 102 -5.95 -0.10 1.21
C LEU A 102 -6.31 0.07 -0.27
N ILE A 103 -5.48 0.83 -0.97
CA ILE A 103 -5.43 0.88 -2.43
C ILE A 103 -4.17 0.13 -2.89
N VAL A 104 -4.31 -0.80 -3.82
CA VAL A 104 -3.16 -1.53 -4.39
C VAL A 104 -2.96 -1.20 -5.86
N VAL A 105 -1.71 -1.09 -6.24
CA VAL A 105 -1.28 -0.83 -7.61
C VAL A 105 -0.37 -1.98 -8.05
N PRO A 106 -0.86 -2.96 -8.82
CA PRO A 106 -0.03 -4.02 -9.37
C PRO A 106 1.09 -3.45 -10.24
N ASN A 107 2.28 -4.03 -10.14
CA ASN A 107 3.42 -3.63 -10.96
C ASN A 107 3.40 -4.39 -12.30
N PRO A 108 3.10 -3.74 -13.43
CA PRO A 108 2.99 -4.42 -14.73
C PRO A 108 4.34 -4.86 -15.31
N THR A 109 5.45 -4.47 -14.69
CA THR A 109 6.80 -4.86 -15.17
C THR A 109 7.27 -6.19 -14.62
N LEU A 110 6.54 -6.78 -13.67
CA LEU A 110 6.86 -8.12 -13.16
C LEU A 110 6.35 -9.20 -14.12
N LEU A 111 7.15 -10.24 -14.29
CA LEU A 111 6.92 -11.28 -15.29
C LEU A 111 5.68 -12.16 -15.03
N ASP A 112 5.16 -12.17 -13.81
CA ASP A 112 4.03 -12.99 -13.40
C ASP A 112 2.84 -12.12 -12.99
N ASN A 113 1.64 -12.43 -13.50
CA ASN A 113 0.39 -11.73 -13.19
C ASN A 113 -0.12 -11.97 -11.76
N HIS A 114 0.64 -12.63 -10.89
CA HIS A 114 0.21 -12.96 -9.53
C HIS A 114 -0.23 -11.75 -8.70
N GLN A 115 0.40 -10.59 -8.90
CA GLN A 115 -0.01 -9.36 -8.22
C GLN A 115 -1.39 -8.89 -8.66
N GLU A 116 -1.66 -8.93 -9.95
CA GLU A 116 -2.94 -8.52 -10.53
C GLU A 116 -4.07 -9.50 -10.15
N GLU A 117 -3.80 -10.80 -10.20
CA GLU A 117 -4.76 -11.84 -9.79
C GLU A 117 -5.14 -11.69 -8.31
N LEU A 118 -4.17 -11.54 -7.42
CA LEU A 118 -4.41 -11.33 -5.99
C LEU A 118 -5.20 -10.05 -5.72
N ALA A 119 -4.78 -8.92 -6.34
CA ALA A 119 -5.44 -7.64 -6.20
C ALA A 119 -6.90 -7.70 -6.68
N SER A 120 -7.14 -8.32 -7.83
CA SER A 120 -8.48 -8.50 -8.40
C SER A 120 -9.36 -9.37 -7.51
N ALA A 121 -8.84 -10.50 -7.03
CA ALA A 121 -9.59 -11.39 -6.14
C ALA A 121 -10.02 -10.69 -4.84
N LEU A 122 -9.12 -9.96 -4.20
CA LEU A 122 -9.42 -9.24 -2.96
C LEU A 122 -10.32 -8.02 -3.18
N GLN A 123 -10.23 -7.38 -4.35
CA GLN A 123 -11.17 -6.32 -4.75
C GLN A 123 -12.59 -6.87 -4.96
N ILE A 124 -12.75 -8.02 -5.61
CA ILE A 124 -14.05 -8.67 -5.78
C ILE A 124 -14.69 -9.00 -4.42
N LEU A 125 -13.87 -9.38 -3.44
CA LEU A 125 -14.31 -9.61 -2.06
C LEU A 125 -14.56 -8.32 -1.28
N GLY A 126 -14.25 -7.15 -1.85
CA GLY A 126 -14.45 -5.85 -1.21
C GLY A 126 -13.44 -5.48 -0.13
N HIS A 127 -12.33 -6.20 0.01
CA HIS A 127 -11.35 -5.96 1.08
C HIS A 127 -10.37 -4.83 0.80
N LEU A 128 -10.20 -4.49 -0.48
CA LEU A 128 -9.30 -3.41 -0.93
C LEU A 128 -9.80 -2.85 -2.27
N LYS A 129 -9.13 -1.77 -2.73
CA LYS A 129 -9.31 -1.23 -4.09
C LYS A 129 -8.05 -1.45 -4.89
N ALA A 130 -8.18 -2.06 -6.07
CA ALA A 130 -7.08 -2.17 -7.05
C ALA A 130 -7.20 -1.06 -8.09
N THR A 131 -6.06 -0.55 -8.55
CA THR A 131 -6.02 0.50 -9.58
C THR A 131 -4.75 0.42 -10.41
N SER A 132 -4.75 1.10 -11.55
CA SER A 132 -3.56 1.33 -12.37
C SER A 132 -2.83 2.60 -11.93
N ILE A 133 -1.58 2.77 -12.40
CA ILE A 133 -0.82 4.02 -12.20
C ILE A 133 -1.59 5.22 -12.76
N GLN A 134 -2.17 5.07 -13.96
CA GLN A 134 -2.87 6.15 -14.67
C GLN A 134 -4.13 6.59 -13.93
N ASP A 135 -4.82 5.65 -13.28
CA ASP A 135 -6.09 5.89 -12.60
C ASP A 135 -5.93 6.19 -11.10
N LEU A 136 -4.69 6.25 -10.58
CA LEU A 136 -4.44 6.37 -9.15
C LEU A 136 -5.12 7.62 -8.55
N ALA A 137 -4.97 8.79 -9.16
CA ALA A 137 -5.58 10.03 -8.66
C ALA A 137 -7.12 9.95 -8.64
N SER A 138 -7.74 9.45 -9.73
CA SER A 138 -9.20 9.29 -9.82
C SER A 138 -9.72 8.24 -8.85
N THR A 139 -8.96 7.17 -8.65
CA THR A 139 -9.30 6.14 -7.65
C THR A 139 -9.26 6.71 -6.24
N ILE A 140 -8.22 7.48 -5.88
CA ILE A 140 -8.14 8.16 -4.57
C ILE A 140 -9.32 9.11 -4.39
N ALA A 141 -9.66 9.90 -5.42
CA ALA A 141 -10.79 10.85 -5.37
C ALA A 141 -12.14 10.19 -5.10
N SER A 142 -12.35 8.97 -5.60
CA SER A 142 -13.60 8.22 -5.47
C SER A 142 -13.57 7.14 -4.38
N PHE A 143 -12.46 6.98 -3.67
CA PHE A 143 -12.30 5.94 -2.67
C PHE A 143 -13.01 6.30 -1.37
N GLU A 144 -13.94 5.45 -0.94
CA GLU A 144 -14.67 5.59 0.31
C GLU A 144 -14.21 4.51 1.29
N PRO A 145 -13.41 4.82 2.32
CA PRO A 145 -12.93 3.83 3.29
C PRO A 145 -14.03 3.01 3.97
N ARG A 146 -15.22 3.60 4.15
CA ARG A 146 -16.39 2.93 4.75
C ARG A 146 -16.97 1.80 3.90
N ASP A 147 -16.68 1.76 2.60
CA ASP A 147 -17.19 0.74 1.68
C ASP A 147 -16.30 -0.52 1.69
N ILE A 148 -15.18 -0.48 2.38
CA ILE A 148 -14.26 -1.61 2.51
C ILE A 148 -14.83 -2.63 3.51
N ILE A 149 -14.97 -3.87 3.05
CA ILE A 149 -15.37 -5.00 3.88
C ILE A 149 -14.18 -5.43 4.74
N PRO A 150 -14.31 -5.47 6.09
CA PRO A 150 -13.23 -5.91 6.95
C PRO A 150 -12.69 -7.30 6.58
N PHE A 151 -11.38 -7.44 6.58
CA PHE A 151 -10.75 -8.74 6.35
C PHE A 151 -11.05 -9.67 7.54
N PRO A 152 -11.40 -10.96 7.30
CA PRO A 152 -11.72 -11.88 8.38
C PRO A 152 -10.52 -12.05 9.32
N PRO A 153 -10.75 -12.21 10.64
CA PRO A 153 -9.69 -12.48 11.58
C PRO A 153 -8.98 -13.79 11.24
N PHE A 154 -7.70 -13.87 11.57
CA PHE A 154 -6.93 -15.10 11.36
C PHE A 154 -7.52 -16.24 12.20
N ASP A 155 -7.95 -17.31 11.53
CA ASP A 155 -8.39 -18.55 12.15
C ASP A 155 -7.38 -19.67 11.82
N GLY A 156 -6.52 -19.98 12.76
CA GLY A 156 -5.55 -21.07 12.66
C GLY A 156 -6.11 -22.46 12.96
N SER A 157 -7.38 -22.57 13.37
CA SER A 157 -7.96 -23.82 13.85
C SER A 157 -7.93 -24.96 12.81
N LYS A 158 -8.17 -24.63 11.55
CA LYS A 158 -8.12 -25.61 10.45
C LYS A 158 -6.71 -26.15 10.23
N PHE A 159 -5.70 -25.29 10.30
CA PHE A 159 -4.31 -25.69 10.16
C PHE A 159 -3.85 -26.51 11.37
N SER A 160 -4.18 -26.04 12.58
CA SER A 160 -3.87 -26.78 13.81
C SER A 160 -4.49 -28.18 13.78
N LYS A 161 -5.77 -28.28 13.42
CA LYS A 161 -6.46 -29.58 13.31
C LYS A 161 -5.81 -30.51 12.29
N LEU A 162 -5.43 -29.99 11.13
CA LEU A 162 -4.74 -30.79 10.11
C LEU A 162 -3.38 -31.31 10.63
N VAL A 163 -2.61 -30.46 11.30
CA VAL A 163 -1.33 -30.86 11.91
C VAL A 163 -1.55 -31.91 12.99
N ASP A 164 -2.55 -31.74 13.85
CA ASP A 164 -2.86 -32.68 14.91
C ASP A 164 -3.27 -34.06 14.36
N GLU A 165 -4.07 -34.07 13.27
CA GLU A 165 -4.45 -35.29 12.54
C GLU A 165 -3.22 -36.00 11.96
N GLU A 166 -2.34 -35.26 11.24
CA GLU A 166 -1.13 -35.82 10.62
C GLU A 166 -0.10 -36.29 11.65
N MET A 167 -0.02 -35.63 12.79
CA MET A 167 0.88 -36.00 13.89
C MET A 167 0.30 -37.07 14.83
N GLY A 168 -0.96 -37.48 14.63
CA GLY A 168 -1.61 -38.53 15.40
C GLY A 168 -2.03 -38.11 16.81
N PHE A 169 -2.31 -36.85 17.04
CA PHE A 169 -2.80 -36.34 18.33
C PHE A 169 -4.32 -36.44 18.50
N ILE A 170 -5.06 -36.63 17.39
CA ILE A 170 -6.52 -36.84 17.35
C ILE A 170 -6.87 -37.88 16.30
#